data_69e37be5c94c6eb0238a5fd377c8adf7
#
_entry.id   69e37be5c94c6eb0238a5fd377c8adf7
#
_cell.length_a   1.000
_cell.length_b   1.000
_cell.length_c   1.000
_cell.angle_alpha   90.00
_cell.angle_beta   90.00
_cell.angle_gamma   90.00
#
_symmetry.space_group_name_H-M   'P 1'
#
loop_
_entity.id
_entity.type
_entity.pdbx_description
1 polymer ?
#
loop_
_entity_poly.entity_id
_entity_poly.type
_entity_poly.pdbx_seq_one_letter_code
_entity_poly.pdbx_strand_id
1 'polypeptide(L)'
;MFLHSEKYYDAIYGTMGKDYVTEAKIVHGLIQKHKLSKGKALLDIACGTGSHAGVLSKYYKVEGLDYDKGMLVVARRKYPNLKFEHGNMIDFSLKRKFDIITCLFSSIGYVRTKANLRKAITTMADHLVSGGVLLVEPWFTPSQWNTGRVYTNHVNDEDLKITRMSF
;
A
#
# COMPACT_ATOMS: atom_id res chain seq x y z
N MET A 1 2.32 -4.86 -12.64
CA MET A 1 3.32 -3.79 -12.69
C MET A 1 2.78 -2.68 -13.59
N PHE A 2 2.62 -1.48 -13.08
CA PHE A 2 2.04 -0.33 -13.80
C PHE A 2 3.14 0.42 -14.57
N LEU A 3 3.80 -0.24 -15.52
CA LEU A 3 4.85 0.38 -16.34
C LEU A 3 4.27 1.59 -17.11
N HIS A 4 4.71 2.79 -16.79
CA HIS A 4 4.34 4.07 -17.41
C HIS A 4 2.88 4.51 -17.25
N SER A 5 2.09 3.88 -16.38
CA SER A 5 0.69 4.25 -16.13
C SER A 5 0.46 4.78 -14.70
N GLU A 6 1.53 4.98 -13.93
CA GLU A 6 1.47 5.46 -12.55
C GLU A 6 0.72 6.78 -12.38
N LYS A 7 0.81 7.67 -13.37
CA LYS A 7 0.07 8.94 -13.38
C LYS A 7 -1.45 8.78 -13.51
N TYR A 8 -1.91 7.63 -14.02
CA TYR A 8 -3.32 7.32 -14.19
C TYR A 8 -3.88 6.39 -13.12
N TYR A 9 -3.01 5.91 -12.23
CA TYR A 9 -3.38 4.92 -11.21
C TYR A 9 -4.58 5.35 -10.38
N ASP A 10 -4.53 6.56 -9.82
CA ASP A 10 -5.60 7.08 -8.96
C ASP A 10 -6.91 7.29 -9.73
N ALA A 11 -6.85 7.74 -10.98
CA ALA A 11 -8.04 7.89 -11.83
C ALA A 11 -8.70 6.53 -12.12
N ILE A 12 -7.89 5.51 -12.45
CA ILE A 12 -8.39 4.15 -12.72
C ILE A 12 -9.09 3.57 -11.48
N TYR A 13 -8.46 3.63 -10.32
CA TYR A 13 -9.04 3.06 -9.09
C TYR A 13 -10.18 3.92 -8.52
N GLY A 14 -10.18 5.23 -8.75
CA GLY A 14 -11.29 6.11 -8.41
C GLY A 14 -12.59 5.70 -9.10
N THR A 15 -12.57 5.34 -10.39
CA THR A 15 -13.75 4.85 -11.11
C THR A 15 -14.22 3.45 -10.66
N MET A 16 -13.36 2.71 -9.97
CA MET A 16 -13.71 1.41 -9.36
C MET A 16 -14.33 1.55 -7.96
N GLY A 17 -14.60 2.76 -7.50
CA GLY A 17 -15.16 3.02 -6.17
C GLY A 17 -14.16 2.84 -5.02
N LYS A 18 -12.85 2.95 -5.30
CA LYS A 18 -11.82 2.85 -4.26
C LYS A 18 -11.93 4.02 -3.28
N ASP A 19 -12.30 3.73 -2.04
CA ASP A 19 -12.46 4.72 -0.97
C ASP A 19 -11.33 4.60 0.07
N TYR A 20 -10.23 5.27 -0.20
CA TYR A 20 -9.07 5.32 0.69
C TYR A 20 -9.40 5.92 2.07
N VAL A 21 -10.42 6.77 2.17
CA VAL A 21 -10.80 7.39 3.46
C VAL A 21 -11.46 6.37 4.36
N THR A 22 -12.44 5.63 3.84
CA THR A 22 -13.12 4.57 4.60
C THR A 22 -12.16 3.44 4.96
N GLU A 23 -11.30 3.02 4.02
CA GLU A 23 -10.29 1.99 4.29
C GLU A 23 -9.30 2.42 5.38
N ALA A 24 -8.80 3.66 5.32
CA ALA A 24 -7.90 4.18 6.35
C ALA A 24 -8.57 4.29 7.74
N LYS A 25 -9.88 4.55 7.81
CA LYS A 25 -10.63 4.50 9.09
C LYS A 25 -10.68 3.08 9.66
N ILE A 26 -10.91 2.07 8.81
CA ILE A 26 -10.88 0.66 9.22
C ILE A 26 -9.49 0.28 9.74
N VAL A 27 -8.45 0.62 8.98
CA VAL A 27 -7.05 0.40 9.35
C VAL A 27 -6.74 1.09 10.69
N HIS A 28 -7.15 2.35 10.86
CA HIS A 28 -6.98 3.08 12.11
C HIS A 28 -7.66 2.36 13.29
N GLY A 29 -8.90 1.89 13.13
CA GLY A 29 -9.62 1.13 14.16
C GLY A 29 -8.89 -0.16 14.55
N LEU A 30 -8.36 -0.91 13.58
CA LEU A 30 -7.57 -2.11 13.82
C LEU A 30 -6.26 -1.78 14.58
N ILE A 31 -5.57 -0.72 14.18
CA ILE A 31 -4.34 -0.26 14.88
C ILE A 31 -4.67 0.08 16.33
N GLN A 32 -5.73 0.85 16.60
CA GLN A 32 -6.12 1.22 17.97
C GLN A 32 -6.44 0.00 18.83
N LYS A 33 -7.04 -1.05 18.24
CA LYS A 33 -7.41 -2.27 18.94
C LYS A 33 -6.21 -3.16 19.28
N HIS A 34 -5.18 -3.20 18.44
CA HIS A 34 -4.14 -4.23 18.52
C HIS A 34 -2.75 -3.69 18.88
N LYS A 35 -2.48 -2.39 18.69
CA LYS A 35 -1.18 -1.80 19.00
C LYS A 35 -1.01 -1.59 20.49
N LEU A 36 0.09 -2.07 21.05
CA LEU A 36 0.47 -1.91 22.45
C LEU A 36 1.54 -0.81 22.66
N SER A 37 2.36 -0.54 21.64
CA SER A 37 3.36 0.52 21.71
C SER A 37 2.71 1.91 21.81
N LYS A 38 3.42 2.88 22.42
CA LYS A 38 2.87 4.24 22.66
C LYS A 38 3.12 5.21 21.51
N GLY A 39 4.07 4.90 20.63
CA GLY A 39 4.45 5.79 19.53
C GLY A 39 3.43 5.81 18.38
N LYS A 40 3.70 6.67 17.39
CA LYS A 40 2.83 6.91 16.25
C LYS A 40 3.58 6.81 14.91
N ALA A 41 4.80 6.26 14.89
CA ALA A 41 5.56 6.09 13.67
C ALA A 41 4.94 4.95 12.82
N LEU A 42 4.54 5.25 11.58
CA LEU A 42 3.93 4.31 10.66
C LEU A 42 4.74 4.24 9.37
N LEU A 43 5.03 3.00 8.92
CA LEU A 43 5.58 2.72 7.60
C LEU A 43 4.51 2.03 6.74
N ASP A 44 4.16 2.65 5.62
CA ASP A 44 3.26 2.08 4.61
C ASP A 44 4.09 1.40 3.52
N ILE A 45 4.07 0.08 3.49
CA ILE A 45 4.82 -0.76 2.55
C ILE A 45 4.02 -0.96 1.26
N ALA A 46 4.69 -0.83 0.11
CA ALA A 46 4.07 -0.78 -1.22
C ALA A 46 3.02 0.34 -1.29
N CYS A 47 3.42 1.52 -0.85
CA CYS A 47 2.53 2.67 -0.68
C CYS A 47 1.99 3.26 -2.00
N GLY A 48 2.51 2.84 -3.16
CA GLY A 48 2.10 3.31 -4.48
C GLY A 48 2.15 4.83 -4.60
N THR A 49 1.05 5.44 -5.03
CA THR A 49 0.88 6.90 -5.13
C THR A 49 0.67 7.60 -3.78
N GLY A 50 0.78 6.88 -2.67
CA GLY A 50 0.70 7.40 -1.31
C GLY A 50 -0.72 7.69 -0.82
N SER A 51 -1.77 7.21 -1.49
CA SER A 51 -3.15 7.57 -1.14
C SER A 51 -3.55 7.12 0.27
N HIS A 52 -3.23 5.89 0.68
CA HIS A 52 -3.42 5.46 2.08
C HIS A 52 -2.53 6.25 3.04
N ALA A 53 -1.23 6.40 2.71
CA ALA A 53 -0.28 7.16 3.52
C ALA A 53 -0.78 8.58 3.79
N GLY A 54 -1.31 9.26 2.77
CA GLY A 54 -1.86 10.62 2.90
C GLY A 54 -3.05 10.69 3.85
N VAL A 55 -3.99 9.71 3.82
CA VAL A 55 -5.12 9.71 4.75
C VAL A 55 -4.67 9.33 6.16
N LEU A 56 -3.81 8.32 6.30
CA LEU A 56 -3.29 7.86 7.59
C LEU A 56 -2.42 8.91 8.30
N SER A 57 -1.82 9.85 7.55
CA SER A 57 -1.02 10.94 8.11
C SER A 57 -1.81 11.89 9.02
N LYS A 58 -3.16 11.86 8.95
CA LYS A 58 -4.03 12.58 9.90
C LYS A 58 -3.95 12.01 11.33
N TYR A 59 -3.52 10.77 11.48
CA TYR A 59 -3.48 10.05 12.77
C TYR A 59 -2.06 9.70 13.21
N TYR A 60 -1.13 9.51 12.25
CA TYR A 60 0.19 8.95 12.46
C TYR A 60 1.30 9.78 11.81
N LYS A 61 2.55 9.57 12.23
CA LYS A 61 3.75 10.04 11.52
C LYS A 61 4.09 9.02 10.45
N VAL A 62 3.62 9.26 9.22
CA VAL A 62 3.67 8.29 8.13
C VAL A 62 4.90 8.49 7.27
N GLU A 63 5.55 7.38 6.93
CA GLU A 63 6.51 7.24 5.84
C GLU A 63 6.00 6.16 4.89
N GLY A 64 6.29 6.29 3.60
CA GLY A 64 5.96 5.29 2.59
C GLY A 64 7.20 4.60 2.04
N LEU A 65 7.08 3.33 1.65
CA LEU A 65 8.10 2.59 0.92
C LEU A 65 7.46 1.91 -0.28
N ASP A 66 8.07 2.08 -1.45
CA ASP A 66 7.61 1.39 -2.65
C ASP A 66 8.79 0.99 -3.54
N TYR A 67 8.61 -0.07 -4.31
CA TYR A 67 9.59 -0.54 -5.29
C TYR A 67 9.53 0.24 -6.60
N ASP A 68 8.37 0.80 -6.93
CA ASP A 68 8.14 1.53 -8.17
C ASP A 68 8.49 3.02 -8.01
N LYS A 69 9.57 3.43 -8.69
CA LYS A 69 10.02 4.82 -8.65
C LYS A 69 9.02 5.81 -9.26
N GLY A 70 8.26 5.39 -10.28
CA GLY A 70 7.23 6.22 -10.90
C GLY A 70 6.09 6.51 -9.93
N MET A 71 5.64 5.49 -9.19
CA MET A 71 4.67 5.66 -8.10
C MET A 71 5.16 6.66 -7.05
N LEU A 72 6.44 6.55 -6.65
CA LEU A 72 7.02 7.45 -5.66
C LEU A 72 7.14 8.90 -6.16
N VAL A 73 7.34 9.14 -7.46
CA VAL A 73 7.28 10.48 -8.05
C VAL A 73 5.89 11.09 -7.85
N VAL A 74 4.84 10.32 -8.13
CA VAL A 74 3.46 10.77 -7.92
C VAL A 74 3.18 11.00 -6.43
N ALA A 75 3.60 10.07 -5.55
CA ALA A 75 3.40 10.18 -4.11
C ALA A 75 4.04 11.44 -3.52
N ARG A 76 5.30 11.73 -3.87
CA ARG A 76 6.02 12.93 -3.42
C ARG A 76 5.37 14.22 -3.89
N ARG A 77 4.83 14.25 -5.10
CA ARG A 77 4.10 15.41 -5.63
C ARG A 77 2.77 15.63 -4.90
N LYS A 78 2.03 14.54 -4.60
CA LYS A 78 0.73 14.61 -3.90
C LYS A 78 0.89 14.98 -2.43
N TYR A 79 1.92 14.47 -1.78
CA TYR A 79 2.14 14.59 -0.34
C TYR A 79 3.57 15.04 -0.04
N PRO A 80 3.93 16.30 -0.37
CA PRO A 80 5.30 16.80 -0.26
C PRO A 80 5.85 16.81 1.17
N ASN A 81 4.98 16.77 2.17
CA ASN A 81 5.34 16.74 3.59
C ASN A 81 5.56 15.32 4.14
N LEU A 82 5.30 14.28 3.35
CA LEU A 82 5.55 12.91 3.73
C LEU A 82 6.86 12.40 3.13
N LYS A 83 7.53 11.53 3.88
CA LYS A 83 8.76 10.89 3.42
C LYS A 83 8.43 9.61 2.66
N PHE A 84 9.02 9.45 1.47
CA PHE A 84 8.86 8.27 0.63
C PHE A 84 10.22 7.70 0.23
N GLU A 85 10.46 6.44 0.58
CA GLU A 85 11.69 5.70 0.32
C GLU A 85 11.48 4.69 -0.82
N HIS A 86 12.51 4.54 -1.65
CA HIS A 86 12.55 3.46 -2.64
C HIS A 86 13.10 2.19 -1.98
N GLY A 87 12.37 1.08 -2.07
CA GLY A 87 12.81 -0.18 -1.49
C GLY A 87 11.92 -1.36 -1.87
N ASN A 88 12.48 -2.55 -1.73
CA ASN A 88 11.75 -3.79 -1.96
C ASN A 88 11.22 -4.33 -0.62
N MET A 89 9.93 -4.63 -0.53
CA MET A 89 9.31 -5.15 0.69
C MET A 89 9.95 -6.45 1.21
N ILE A 90 10.67 -7.19 0.35
CA ILE A 90 11.29 -8.46 0.69
C ILE A 90 12.55 -8.28 1.54
N ASP A 91 13.32 -7.17 1.32
CA ASP A 91 14.66 -7.03 1.88
C ASP A 91 15.09 -5.57 2.14
N PHE A 92 14.13 -4.66 2.33
CA PHE A 92 14.47 -3.30 2.71
C PHE A 92 15.19 -3.23 4.06
N SER A 93 16.02 -2.20 4.21
CA SER A 93 16.72 -1.91 5.47
C SER A 93 16.65 -0.42 5.77
N LEU A 94 15.88 -0.07 6.80
CA LEU A 94 15.78 1.28 7.33
C LEU A 94 16.42 1.30 8.72
N LYS A 95 17.30 2.28 8.99
CA LYS A 95 17.99 2.39 10.28
C LYS A 95 17.09 2.90 11.42
N ARG A 96 15.82 2.52 11.41
CA ARG A 96 14.81 2.91 12.40
C ARG A 96 13.69 1.88 12.47
N LYS A 97 12.95 1.93 13.58
CA LYS A 97 11.79 1.06 13.82
C LYS A 97 10.51 1.89 13.88
N PHE A 98 9.39 1.21 13.66
CA PHE A 98 8.06 1.80 13.58
C PHE A 98 7.13 1.16 14.61
N ASP A 99 6.12 1.91 15.04
CA ASP A 99 5.05 1.40 15.88
C ASP A 99 4.01 0.62 15.08
N ILE A 100 3.92 0.96 13.79
CA ILE A 100 2.92 0.43 12.87
C ILE A 100 3.59 0.18 11.52
N ILE A 101 3.35 -0.99 10.95
CA ILE A 101 3.66 -1.28 9.55
C ILE A 101 2.38 -1.72 8.86
N THR A 102 2.08 -1.14 7.71
CA THR A 102 0.96 -1.51 6.85
C THR A 102 1.47 -2.02 5.51
N CYS A 103 0.79 -3.03 4.95
CA CYS A 103 0.94 -3.46 3.57
C CYS A 103 -0.47 -3.76 3.04
N LEU A 104 -1.06 -2.77 2.37
CA LEU A 104 -2.47 -2.72 2.04
C LEU A 104 -2.73 -3.04 0.57
N PHE A 105 -4.02 -3.14 0.23
CA PHE A 105 -4.51 -3.35 -1.13
C PHE A 105 -3.87 -4.57 -1.80
N SER A 106 -3.76 -5.65 -1.04
CA SER A 106 -3.23 -6.95 -1.50
C SER A 106 -1.82 -6.91 -2.09
N SER A 107 -1.06 -5.83 -1.83
CA SER A 107 0.29 -5.63 -2.37
C SER A 107 1.26 -6.72 -1.97
N ILE A 108 1.01 -7.42 -0.87
CA ILE A 108 1.82 -8.56 -0.42
C ILE A 108 1.85 -9.69 -1.47
N GLY A 109 0.87 -9.79 -2.35
CA GLY A 109 0.84 -10.77 -3.45
C GLY A 109 2.00 -10.62 -4.44
N TYR A 110 2.61 -9.45 -4.56
CA TYR A 110 3.76 -9.22 -5.45
C TYR A 110 5.03 -9.97 -5.04
N VAL A 111 5.11 -10.55 -3.86
CA VAL A 111 6.24 -11.40 -3.44
C VAL A 111 6.30 -12.74 -4.18
N ARG A 112 5.20 -13.20 -4.78
CA ARG A 112 5.03 -14.34 -5.69
C ARG A 112 5.33 -15.72 -5.12
N THR A 113 6.23 -15.88 -4.16
CA THR A 113 6.63 -17.17 -3.60
C THR A 113 6.46 -17.20 -2.08
N LYS A 114 6.24 -18.41 -1.53
CA LYS A 114 6.17 -18.60 -0.06
C LYS A 114 7.48 -18.20 0.64
N ALA A 115 8.62 -18.43 0.00
CA ALA A 115 9.93 -18.05 0.53
C ALA A 115 10.04 -16.52 0.65
N ASN A 116 9.69 -15.79 -0.41
CA ASN A 116 9.69 -14.34 -0.40
C ASN A 116 8.64 -13.75 0.55
N LEU A 117 7.45 -14.38 0.66
CA LEU A 117 6.45 -13.98 1.64
C LEU A 117 7.01 -14.04 3.06
N ARG A 118 7.63 -15.17 3.42
CA ARG A 118 8.26 -15.32 4.73
C ARG A 118 9.33 -14.25 4.96
N LYS A 119 10.22 -14.05 3.98
CA LYS A 119 11.26 -13.03 4.06
C LYS A 119 10.68 -11.62 4.23
N ALA A 120 9.65 -11.24 3.46
CA ALA A 120 8.99 -9.95 3.57
C ALA A 120 8.37 -9.72 4.95
N ILE A 121 7.63 -10.71 5.49
CA ILE A 121 7.02 -10.62 6.83
C ILE A 121 8.10 -10.52 7.91
N THR A 122 9.19 -11.29 7.81
CA THR A 122 10.33 -11.18 8.73
C THR A 122 10.96 -9.80 8.66
N THR A 123 11.24 -9.29 7.45
CA THR A 123 11.82 -7.95 7.24
C THR A 123 10.92 -6.86 7.84
N MET A 124 9.60 -6.95 7.64
CA MET A 124 8.65 -6.01 8.26
C MET A 124 8.67 -6.12 9.79
N ALA A 125 8.63 -7.36 10.33
CA ALA A 125 8.64 -7.59 11.78
C ALA A 125 9.92 -7.05 12.44
N ASP A 126 11.08 -7.21 11.79
CA ASP A 126 12.36 -6.69 12.28
C ASP A 126 12.40 -5.15 12.36
N HIS A 127 11.53 -4.47 11.62
CA HIS A 127 11.38 -3.02 11.67
C HIS A 127 10.29 -2.56 12.64
N LEU A 128 9.63 -3.44 13.38
CA LEU A 128 8.69 -3.06 14.43
C LEU A 128 9.38 -2.86 15.78
N VAL A 129 8.88 -1.91 16.56
CA VAL A 129 9.17 -1.83 17.98
C VAL A 129 8.44 -2.93 18.75
N SER A 130 8.87 -3.25 19.98
CA SER A 130 8.10 -4.14 20.85
C SER A 130 6.69 -3.56 21.10
N GLY A 131 5.66 -4.39 20.97
CA GLY A 131 4.26 -3.96 21.07
C GLY A 131 3.74 -3.20 19.84
N GLY A 132 4.52 -3.10 18.78
CA GLY A 132 4.07 -2.58 17.49
C GLY A 132 3.12 -3.53 16.78
N VAL A 133 2.45 -3.05 15.73
CA VAL A 133 1.47 -3.82 14.95
C VAL A 133 1.84 -3.86 13.46
N LEU A 134 1.75 -5.06 12.87
CA LEU A 134 1.81 -5.30 11.44
C LEU A 134 0.41 -5.60 10.91
N LEU A 135 -0.05 -4.81 9.96
CA LEU A 135 -1.31 -5.01 9.24
C LEU A 135 -1.01 -5.35 7.78
N VAL A 136 -1.41 -6.54 7.37
CA VAL A 136 -1.26 -6.99 5.98
C VAL A 136 -2.62 -7.35 5.42
N GLU A 137 -3.00 -6.71 4.32
CA GLU A 137 -4.18 -7.10 3.55
C GLU A 137 -3.78 -8.17 2.53
N PRO A 138 -4.28 -9.42 2.66
CA PRO A 138 -3.89 -10.52 1.80
C PRO A 138 -4.56 -10.44 0.42
N TRP A 139 -4.04 -11.18 -0.54
CA TRP A 139 -4.70 -11.45 -1.80
C TRP A 139 -5.79 -12.52 -1.60
N PHE A 140 -6.69 -12.63 -2.58
CA PHE A 140 -7.68 -13.70 -2.61
C PHE A 140 -7.01 -15.07 -2.59
N THR A 141 -7.64 -16.03 -1.91
CA THR A 141 -7.22 -17.42 -2.00
C THR A 141 -7.56 -18.00 -3.40
N PRO A 142 -6.89 -19.06 -3.86
CA PRO A 142 -7.21 -19.68 -5.14
C PRO A 142 -8.69 -20.09 -5.28
N SER A 143 -9.35 -20.47 -4.18
CA SER A 143 -10.77 -20.85 -4.15
C SER A 143 -11.73 -19.64 -4.28
N GLN A 144 -11.25 -18.43 -3.98
CA GLN A 144 -12.02 -17.20 -4.11
C GLN A 144 -11.79 -16.50 -5.46
N TRP A 145 -10.75 -16.92 -6.20
CA TRP A 145 -10.41 -16.32 -7.49
C TRP A 145 -11.26 -16.93 -8.61
N ASN A 146 -12.02 -16.07 -9.29
CA ASN A 146 -12.78 -16.47 -10.47
C ASN A 146 -11.90 -16.37 -11.71
N THR A 147 -11.42 -17.52 -12.19
CA THR A 147 -10.69 -17.60 -13.47
C THR A 147 -11.64 -17.45 -14.67
N GLY A 148 -11.12 -16.89 -15.76
CA GLY A 148 -11.84 -16.79 -17.04
C GLY A 148 -12.85 -15.63 -17.14
N ARG A 149 -12.93 -14.74 -16.15
CA ARG A 149 -13.69 -13.50 -16.27
C ARG A 149 -12.82 -12.37 -16.78
N VAL A 150 -13.35 -11.59 -17.70
CA VAL A 150 -12.74 -10.32 -18.15
C VAL A 150 -13.45 -9.19 -17.43
N TYR A 151 -12.68 -8.33 -16.77
CA TYR A 151 -13.16 -7.12 -16.12
C TYR A 151 -12.71 -5.92 -16.94
N THR A 152 -13.62 -5.01 -17.22
CA THR A 152 -13.31 -3.75 -17.90
C THR A 152 -13.63 -2.59 -17.00
N ASN A 153 -12.75 -1.60 -16.96
CA ASN A 153 -12.95 -0.33 -16.27
C ASN A 153 -12.69 0.81 -17.25
N HIS A 154 -13.48 1.84 -17.14
CA HIS A 154 -13.38 3.01 -18.00
C HIS A 154 -13.23 4.28 -17.17
N VAL A 155 -12.23 5.08 -17.49
CA VAL A 155 -12.14 6.49 -17.11
C VAL A 155 -12.65 7.29 -18.31
N ASN A 156 -13.61 8.17 -18.10
CA ASN A 156 -14.22 8.96 -19.18
C ASN A 156 -14.46 10.40 -18.70
N ASP A 157 -13.38 11.12 -18.49
CA ASP A 157 -13.41 12.56 -18.17
C ASP A 157 -13.18 13.37 -19.46
N GLU A 158 -13.31 14.72 -19.37
CA GLU A 158 -13.12 15.60 -20.54
C GLU A 158 -11.75 15.40 -21.18
N ASP A 159 -10.68 15.36 -20.37
CA ASP A 159 -9.29 15.30 -20.82
C ASP A 159 -8.67 13.90 -20.78
N LEU A 160 -9.38 12.88 -20.23
CA LEU A 160 -8.81 11.57 -19.99
C LEU A 160 -9.77 10.44 -20.35
N LYS A 161 -9.37 9.65 -21.32
CA LYS A 161 -10.09 8.42 -21.75
C LYS A 161 -9.19 7.22 -21.56
N ILE A 162 -9.56 6.32 -20.63
CA ILE A 162 -8.81 5.07 -20.40
C ILE A 162 -9.77 3.91 -20.38
N THR A 163 -9.42 2.83 -21.07
CA THR A 163 -10.05 1.51 -20.92
C THR A 163 -9.00 0.55 -20.38
N ARG A 164 -9.28 -0.05 -19.21
CA ARG A 164 -8.47 -1.11 -18.64
C ARG A 164 -9.21 -2.43 -18.72
N MET A 165 -8.54 -3.44 -19.23
CA MET A 165 -9.01 -4.83 -19.22
C MET A 165 -8.13 -5.65 -18.26
N SER A 166 -8.77 -6.52 -17.47
CA SER A 166 -8.09 -7.46 -16.57
C SER A 166 -8.72 -8.84 -16.76
N PHE A 167 -7.92 -9.88 -16.86
CA PHE A 167 -8.32 -11.28 -17.08
C PHE A 167 -7.44 -12.22 -16.23
#